data_a631cb9f47d5f6824889a74000215350
#
_entry.id   a631cb9f47d5f6824889a74000215350
#
_cell.length_a   1.000
_cell.length_b   1.000
_cell.length_c   1.000
_cell.angle_alpha   90.00
_cell.angle_beta   90.00
_cell.angle_gamma   90.00
#
_symmetry.space_group_name_H-M   'P 1'
#
loop_
_entity.id
_entity.type
_entity.pdbx_description
1 polymer ?
#
loop_
_entity_poly.entity_id
_entity_poly.type
_entity_poly.pdbx_seq_one_letter_code
_entity_poly.pdbx_strand_id
1 'polypeptide(L)'
;DYTALCGITAAWQHPRHLACVIAREIMRVSLAQTGVMIADGSSNLLPIPPHVPAAWKRHFDDVTHSLVNGYYQGWDLHPGHLPTRYAAVYAFYLSALPAATTRLRNFFTKAEKAGAAFDDAATGQALVNFLNRALSSGAITPEEAAQTGLSESELSTGSFLKILTGRSA
;
A
#
# COMPACT_ATOMS: atom_id res chain seq x y z
N ASP A 1 -17.20 -12.91 -8.17
CA ASP A 1 -17.93 -12.84 -9.47
C ASP A 1 -17.03 -13.21 -10.64
N TYR A 2 -15.81 -12.68 -10.75
CA TYR A 2 -14.93 -12.92 -11.89
C TYR A 2 -14.60 -14.42 -12.09
N THR A 3 -14.29 -15.14 -11.01
CA THR A 3 -14.04 -16.58 -11.07
C THR A 3 -15.26 -17.35 -11.56
N ALA A 4 -16.46 -16.97 -11.15
CA ALA A 4 -17.70 -17.58 -11.62
C ALA A 4 -17.91 -17.35 -13.12
N LEU A 5 -17.64 -16.13 -13.61
CA LEU A 5 -17.70 -15.80 -15.04
C LEU A 5 -16.69 -16.62 -15.87
N CYS A 6 -15.56 -16.99 -15.27
CA CYS A 6 -14.55 -17.87 -15.89
C CYS A 6 -14.89 -19.37 -15.79
N GLY A 7 -16.09 -19.74 -15.32
CA GLY A 7 -16.52 -21.13 -15.17
C GLY A 7 -15.85 -21.90 -14.03
N ILE A 8 -15.21 -21.21 -13.08
CA ILE A 8 -14.58 -21.84 -11.92
C ILE A 8 -15.65 -22.30 -10.94
N THR A 9 -15.59 -23.56 -10.53
CA THR A 9 -16.56 -24.11 -9.57
C THR A 9 -16.44 -23.43 -8.19
N ALA A 10 -17.53 -23.34 -7.47
CA ALA A 10 -17.61 -22.63 -6.18
C ALA A 10 -16.54 -23.04 -5.16
N ALA A 11 -16.17 -24.33 -5.13
CA ALA A 11 -15.15 -24.86 -4.23
C ALA A 11 -13.75 -24.23 -4.45
N TRP A 12 -13.48 -23.72 -5.64
CA TRP A 12 -12.20 -23.16 -6.03
C TRP A 12 -12.23 -21.63 -6.24
N GLN A 13 -13.36 -21.00 -5.97
CA GLN A 13 -13.50 -19.55 -6.05
C GLN A 13 -12.87 -18.88 -4.82
N HIS A 14 -11.70 -18.33 -4.98
CA HIS A 14 -11.00 -17.57 -3.93
C HIS A 14 -10.14 -16.44 -4.52
N PRO A 15 -9.83 -15.38 -3.75
CA PRO A 15 -9.13 -14.18 -4.25
C PRO A 15 -7.76 -14.46 -4.86
N ARG A 16 -7.10 -15.54 -4.44
CA ARG A 16 -5.76 -15.95 -4.93
C ARG A 16 -5.83 -16.90 -6.13
N HIS A 17 -7.02 -17.19 -6.67
CA HIS A 17 -7.14 -17.96 -7.89
C HIS A 17 -6.50 -17.21 -9.06
N LEU A 18 -5.83 -17.92 -9.97
CA LEU A 18 -5.05 -17.33 -11.07
C LEU A 18 -5.92 -16.37 -11.93
N ALA A 19 -7.17 -16.70 -12.20
CA ALA A 19 -8.09 -15.82 -12.91
C ALA A 19 -8.26 -14.45 -12.21
N CYS A 20 -8.37 -14.45 -10.89
CA CYS A 20 -8.43 -13.20 -10.11
C CYS A 20 -7.09 -12.45 -10.10
N VAL A 21 -5.98 -13.18 -10.07
CA VAL A 21 -4.64 -12.56 -10.15
C VAL A 21 -4.49 -11.85 -11.49
N ILE A 22 -4.81 -12.50 -12.60
CA ILE A 22 -4.74 -11.91 -13.96
C ILE A 22 -5.64 -10.67 -14.04
N ALA A 23 -6.89 -10.75 -13.58
CA ALA A 23 -7.81 -9.63 -13.59
C ALA A 23 -7.29 -8.42 -12.81
N ARG A 24 -6.70 -8.66 -11.63
CA ARG A 24 -6.08 -7.61 -10.82
C ARG A 24 -4.90 -6.96 -11.52
N GLU A 25 -4.01 -7.76 -12.13
CA GLU A 25 -2.85 -7.22 -12.84
C GLU A 25 -3.28 -6.36 -14.05
N ILE A 26 -4.27 -6.81 -14.82
CA ILE A 26 -4.84 -6.02 -15.92
C ILE A 26 -5.42 -4.70 -15.40
N MET A 27 -6.21 -4.73 -14.33
CA MET A 27 -6.78 -3.53 -13.71
C MET A 27 -5.68 -2.58 -13.23
N ARG A 28 -4.65 -3.09 -12.55
CA ARG A 28 -3.52 -2.31 -12.05
C ARG A 28 -2.74 -1.63 -13.16
N VAL A 29 -2.39 -2.36 -14.21
CA VAL A 29 -1.65 -1.81 -15.36
C VAL A 29 -2.48 -0.79 -16.12
N SER A 30 -3.76 -1.09 -16.37
CA SER A 30 -4.66 -0.19 -17.12
C SER A 30 -4.91 1.14 -16.40
N LEU A 31 -4.84 1.17 -15.07
CA LEU A 31 -5.15 2.34 -14.26
C LEU A 31 -3.91 3.00 -13.63
N ALA A 32 -2.71 2.48 -13.88
CA ALA A 32 -1.48 2.87 -13.17
C ALA A 32 -1.17 4.37 -13.21
N GLN A 33 -1.56 5.09 -14.28
CA GLN A 33 -1.25 6.52 -14.45
C GLN A 33 -2.47 7.43 -14.32
N THR A 34 -3.62 6.87 -13.95
CA THR A 34 -4.89 7.63 -13.92
C THR A 34 -5.13 8.37 -12.61
N GLY A 35 -4.37 8.07 -11.55
CA GLY A 35 -4.63 8.55 -10.19
C GLY A 35 -5.84 7.87 -9.51
N VAL A 36 -6.52 6.95 -10.18
CA VAL A 36 -7.65 6.20 -9.61
C VAL A 36 -7.15 5.24 -8.53
N MET A 37 -7.78 5.27 -7.37
CA MET A 37 -7.54 4.30 -6.30
C MET A 37 -8.31 3.02 -6.60
N ILE A 38 -7.61 1.89 -6.52
CA ILE A 38 -8.16 0.57 -6.86
C ILE A 38 -8.22 -0.33 -5.63
N ALA A 39 -9.28 -1.15 -5.56
CA ALA A 39 -9.44 -2.21 -4.56
C ALA A 39 -9.56 -3.56 -5.26
N ASP A 40 -8.99 -4.59 -4.68
CA ASP A 40 -8.98 -5.94 -5.26
C ASP A 40 -10.08 -6.87 -4.73
N GLY A 41 -10.90 -6.38 -3.83
CA GLY A 41 -12.01 -7.10 -3.25
C GLY A 41 -11.92 -7.25 -1.73
N SER A 42 -12.87 -7.97 -1.17
CA SER A 42 -13.02 -8.16 0.29
C SER A 42 -12.96 -9.64 0.66
N SER A 43 -12.57 -9.92 1.92
CA SER A 43 -12.72 -11.25 2.50
C SER A 43 -14.20 -11.55 2.77
N ASN A 44 -14.67 -12.69 2.31
CA ASN A 44 -16.08 -13.10 2.42
C ASN A 44 -16.40 -13.94 3.67
N LEU A 45 -15.39 -14.36 4.45
CA LEU A 45 -15.61 -15.05 5.72
C LEU A 45 -15.83 -14.02 6.83
N LEU A 46 -17.07 -13.90 7.27
CA LEU A 46 -17.45 -12.92 8.29
C LEU A 46 -17.00 -13.33 9.71
N PRO A 47 -16.55 -12.38 10.55
CA PRO A 47 -16.12 -12.64 11.91
C PRO A 47 -17.31 -12.74 12.86
N ILE A 48 -18.15 -13.74 12.64
CA ILE A 48 -19.29 -14.09 13.48
C ILE A 48 -19.09 -15.47 14.12
N PRO A 49 -19.60 -15.72 15.35
CA PRO A 49 -19.48 -17.02 15.99
C PRO A 49 -20.06 -18.15 15.13
N PRO A 50 -19.42 -19.32 15.10
CA PRO A 50 -18.18 -19.69 15.81
C PRO A 50 -16.88 -19.35 15.04
N HIS A 51 -16.94 -18.64 13.92
CA HIS A 51 -15.86 -18.50 12.96
C HIS A 51 -14.92 -17.30 13.20
N VAL A 52 -15.09 -16.55 14.28
CA VAL A 52 -14.35 -15.29 14.51
C VAL A 52 -12.83 -15.42 14.34
N PRO A 53 -12.12 -16.37 15.00
CA PRO A 53 -10.66 -16.47 14.84
C PRO A 53 -10.22 -16.80 13.42
N ALA A 54 -10.95 -17.70 12.75
CA ALA A 54 -10.66 -18.11 11.38
C ALA A 54 -10.88 -16.95 10.39
N ALA A 55 -11.96 -16.20 10.59
CA ALA A 55 -12.29 -15.02 9.79
C ALA A 55 -11.24 -13.91 9.96
N TRP A 56 -10.82 -13.64 11.19
CA TRP A 56 -9.77 -12.65 11.47
C TRP A 56 -8.43 -13.04 10.86
N LYS A 57 -8.02 -14.31 11.01
CA LYS A 57 -6.79 -14.78 10.38
C LYS A 57 -6.86 -14.64 8.87
N ARG A 58 -7.93 -15.10 8.25
CA ARG A 58 -8.14 -15.02 6.81
C ARG A 58 -8.13 -13.57 6.33
N HIS A 59 -8.85 -12.68 7.00
CA HIS A 59 -8.92 -11.28 6.66
C HIS A 59 -7.55 -10.59 6.76
N PHE A 60 -6.80 -10.83 7.85
CA PHE A 60 -5.44 -10.32 8.00
C PHE A 60 -4.53 -10.76 6.84
N ASP A 61 -4.57 -12.05 6.50
CA ASP A 61 -3.77 -12.61 5.41
C ASP A 61 -4.16 -12.02 4.03
N ASP A 62 -5.46 -11.80 3.79
CA ASP A 62 -5.96 -11.22 2.54
C ASP A 62 -5.59 -9.73 2.44
N VAL A 63 -5.74 -8.94 3.50
CA VAL A 63 -5.33 -7.53 3.54
C VAL A 63 -3.83 -7.39 3.31
N THR A 64 -3.02 -8.21 4.00
CA THR A 64 -1.56 -8.20 3.81
C THR A 64 -1.19 -8.53 2.37
N HIS A 65 -1.86 -9.52 1.78
CA HIS A 65 -1.67 -9.87 0.38
C HIS A 65 -2.00 -8.70 -0.56
N SER A 66 -3.10 -8.00 -0.33
CA SER A 66 -3.50 -6.83 -1.11
C SER A 66 -2.45 -5.71 -1.03
N LEU A 67 -2.01 -5.36 0.17
CA LEU A 67 -0.99 -4.32 0.39
C LEU A 67 0.34 -4.63 -0.30
N VAL A 68 0.83 -5.88 -0.18
CA VAL A 68 2.07 -6.32 -0.84
C VAL A 68 1.97 -6.24 -2.37
N ASN A 69 0.77 -6.44 -2.92
CA ASN A 69 0.50 -6.33 -4.35
C ASN A 69 0.11 -4.91 -4.81
N GLY A 70 0.23 -3.90 -3.94
CA GLY A 70 -0.01 -2.50 -4.31
C GLY A 70 -1.47 -2.07 -4.29
N TYR A 71 -2.35 -2.85 -3.69
CA TYR A 71 -3.75 -2.49 -3.46
C TYR A 71 -3.90 -1.89 -2.06
N TYR A 72 -3.88 -0.58 -1.98
CA TYR A 72 -3.92 0.16 -0.70
C TYR A 72 -5.33 0.59 -0.32
N GLN A 73 -6.25 0.61 -1.26
CA GLN A 73 -7.66 0.81 -1.00
C GLN A 73 -8.32 -0.53 -0.71
N GLY A 74 -8.97 -0.64 0.44
CA GLY A 74 -9.70 -1.84 0.83
C GLY A 74 -11.16 -1.54 1.17
N TRP A 75 -11.96 -2.58 1.29
CA TRP A 75 -13.31 -2.51 1.83
C TRP A 75 -13.61 -3.75 2.66
N ASP A 76 -14.41 -3.60 3.69
CA ASP A 76 -14.74 -4.65 4.63
C ASP A 76 -16.25 -4.90 4.63
N LEU A 77 -16.65 -6.17 4.64
CA LEU A 77 -18.06 -6.56 4.61
C LEU A 77 -18.72 -6.55 6.01
N HIS A 78 -17.91 -6.42 7.07
CA HIS A 78 -18.41 -6.48 8.44
C HIS A 78 -17.54 -5.61 9.36
N PRO A 79 -18.13 -4.84 10.30
CA PRO A 79 -17.36 -4.01 11.22
C PRO A 79 -16.36 -4.79 12.09
N GLY A 80 -16.62 -6.06 12.36
CA GLY A 80 -15.67 -6.95 13.05
C GLY A 80 -14.38 -7.25 12.27
N HIS A 81 -14.25 -6.83 11.00
CA HIS A 81 -13.00 -6.87 10.25
C HIS A 81 -12.05 -5.70 10.56
N LEU A 82 -12.56 -4.58 11.10
CA LEU A 82 -11.74 -3.40 11.37
C LEU A 82 -10.51 -3.67 12.24
N PRO A 83 -10.58 -4.45 13.33
CA PRO A 83 -9.38 -4.75 14.13
C PRO A 83 -8.26 -5.41 13.32
N THR A 84 -8.60 -6.35 12.45
CA THR A 84 -7.63 -7.06 11.61
C THR A 84 -7.20 -6.24 10.40
N ARG A 85 -8.05 -5.33 9.89
CA ARG A 85 -7.67 -4.34 8.89
C ARG A 85 -6.54 -3.45 9.42
N TYR A 86 -6.75 -2.82 10.56
CA TYR A 86 -5.74 -1.95 11.16
C TYR A 86 -4.49 -2.73 11.55
N ALA A 87 -4.62 -3.93 12.12
CA ALA A 87 -3.48 -4.77 12.45
C ALA A 87 -2.60 -5.09 11.22
N ALA A 88 -3.21 -5.46 10.10
CA ALA A 88 -2.49 -5.77 8.86
C ALA A 88 -1.84 -4.53 8.25
N VAL A 89 -2.56 -3.40 8.18
CA VAL A 89 -2.05 -2.12 7.65
C VAL A 89 -0.87 -1.63 8.48
N TYR A 90 -0.99 -1.64 9.81
CA TYR A 90 0.09 -1.17 10.69
C TYR A 90 1.29 -2.10 10.64
N ALA A 91 1.08 -3.42 10.67
CA ALA A 91 2.18 -4.38 10.53
C ALA A 91 2.93 -4.19 9.21
N PHE A 92 2.21 -3.96 8.11
CA PHE A 92 2.80 -3.71 6.79
C PHE A 92 3.70 -2.47 6.78
N TYR A 93 3.19 -1.32 7.23
CA TYR A 93 3.97 -0.09 7.20
C TYR A 93 5.10 -0.07 8.23
N LEU A 94 4.83 -0.50 9.48
CA LEU A 94 5.85 -0.48 10.54
C LEU A 94 7.00 -1.44 10.27
N SER A 95 6.73 -2.62 9.71
CA SER A 95 7.81 -3.57 9.36
C SER A 95 8.74 -3.04 8.26
N ALA A 96 8.23 -2.23 7.34
CA ALA A 96 9.00 -1.69 6.22
C ALA A 96 9.61 -0.31 6.51
N LEU A 97 9.15 0.40 7.55
CA LEU A 97 9.54 1.78 7.85
C LEU A 97 11.05 1.98 8.01
N PRO A 98 11.82 1.15 8.75
CA PRO A 98 13.25 1.37 8.91
C PRO A 98 14.01 1.31 7.59
N ALA A 99 13.68 0.32 6.75
CA ALA A 99 14.30 0.16 5.43
C ALA A 99 13.91 1.29 4.48
N ALA A 100 12.64 1.69 4.46
CA ALA A 100 12.12 2.80 3.65
C ALA A 100 12.80 4.13 4.05
N THR A 101 12.94 4.39 5.35
CA THR A 101 13.61 5.58 5.90
C THR A 101 15.07 5.64 5.42
N THR A 102 15.81 4.56 5.58
CA THR A 102 17.22 4.48 5.15
C THR A 102 17.37 4.68 3.65
N ARG A 103 16.51 4.03 2.86
CA ARG A 103 16.51 4.18 1.40
C ARG A 103 16.22 5.61 0.98
N LEU A 104 15.20 6.24 1.58
CA LEU A 104 14.82 7.60 1.24
C LEU A 104 15.92 8.60 1.52
N ARG A 105 16.58 8.53 2.69
CA ARG A 105 17.74 9.37 3.03
C ARG A 105 18.86 9.22 2.01
N ASN A 106 19.22 7.98 1.69
CA ASN A 106 20.25 7.69 0.69
C ASN A 106 19.86 8.22 -0.69
N PHE A 107 18.59 8.18 -1.02
CA PHE A 107 18.06 8.66 -2.29
C PHE A 107 18.18 10.17 -2.42
N PHE A 108 17.80 10.94 -1.39
CA PHE A 108 17.98 12.39 -1.39
C PHE A 108 19.46 12.76 -1.48
N THR A 109 20.32 12.12 -0.68
CA THR A 109 21.77 12.38 -0.73
C THR A 109 22.36 12.10 -2.13
N LYS A 110 21.90 11.08 -2.83
CA LYS A 110 22.32 10.80 -4.22
C LYS A 110 21.78 11.83 -5.20
N ALA A 111 20.51 12.17 -5.08
CA ALA A 111 19.84 13.11 -5.97
C ALA A 111 20.47 14.52 -5.85
N GLU A 112 20.76 14.99 -4.66
CA GLU A 112 21.44 16.26 -4.39
C GLU A 112 22.84 16.31 -5.03
N LYS A 113 23.58 15.18 -4.98
CA LYS A 113 24.92 15.09 -5.59
C LYS A 113 24.87 14.99 -7.12
N ALA A 114 23.87 14.34 -7.68
CA ALA A 114 23.72 14.12 -9.12
C ALA A 114 23.13 15.34 -9.84
N GLY A 115 22.39 16.20 -9.13
CA GLY A 115 21.72 17.36 -9.72
C GLY A 115 20.81 16.98 -10.87
N ALA A 116 20.93 17.66 -12.00
CA ALA A 116 20.10 17.43 -13.19
C ALA A 116 20.30 16.04 -13.87
N ALA A 117 21.36 15.32 -13.52
CA ALA A 117 21.63 13.97 -14.05
C ALA A 117 20.93 12.84 -13.28
N PHE A 118 20.05 13.18 -12.31
CA PHE A 118 19.31 12.19 -11.53
C PHE A 118 18.11 11.66 -12.33
N ASP A 119 18.18 10.39 -12.73
CA ASP A 119 17.20 9.74 -13.62
C ASP A 119 16.23 8.77 -12.94
N ASP A 120 16.40 8.49 -11.64
CA ASP A 120 15.59 7.51 -10.90
C ASP A 120 14.53 8.18 -9.98
N ALA A 121 13.84 9.20 -10.49
CA ALA A 121 12.80 9.90 -9.74
C ALA A 121 11.61 9.00 -9.37
N ALA A 122 11.34 7.95 -10.14
CA ALA A 122 10.23 7.02 -9.89
C ALA A 122 10.39 6.26 -8.57
N THR A 123 11.60 5.81 -8.24
CA THR A 123 11.89 5.14 -6.96
C THR A 123 11.74 6.12 -5.79
N GLY A 124 12.23 7.36 -5.94
CA GLY A 124 12.03 8.41 -4.93
C GLY A 124 10.55 8.70 -4.69
N GLN A 125 9.76 8.80 -5.75
CA GLN A 125 8.31 9.00 -5.68
C GLN A 125 7.60 7.83 -4.97
N ALA A 126 8.01 6.60 -5.23
CA ALA A 126 7.43 5.42 -4.56
C ALA A 126 7.68 5.45 -3.04
N LEU A 127 8.86 5.91 -2.60
CA LEU A 127 9.18 6.06 -1.17
C LEU A 127 8.38 7.20 -0.51
N VAL A 128 8.21 8.33 -1.18
CA VAL A 128 7.35 9.43 -0.68
C VAL A 128 5.89 8.96 -0.58
N ASN A 129 5.39 8.23 -1.57
CA ASN A 129 4.04 7.67 -1.55
C ASN A 129 3.85 6.67 -0.41
N PHE A 130 4.85 5.83 -0.12
CA PHE A 130 4.82 4.91 1.02
C PHE A 130 4.63 5.65 2.34
N LEU A 131 5.42 6.69 2.60
CA LEU A 131 5.32 7.49 3.83
C LEU A 131 3.99 8.21 3.95
N ASN A 132 3.51 8.83 2.87
CA ASN A 132 2.23 9.52 2.88
C ASN A 132 1.06 8.57 3.16
N ARG A 133 1.10 7.35 2.65
CA ARG A 133 0.09 6.33 2.96
C ARG A 133 0.19 5.83 4.39
N ALA A 134 1.40 5.63 4.91
CA ALA A 134 1.63 5.25 6.31
C ALA A 134 1.08 6.31 7.28
N LEU A 135 1.32 7.60 7.00
CA LEU A 135 0.76 8.73 7.75
C LEU A 135 -0.76 8.77 7.66
N SER A 136 -1.31 8.75 6.44
CA SER A 136 -2.75 8.87 6.22
C SER A 136 -3.55 7.70 6.79
N SER A 137 -2.94 6.53 6.92
CA SER A 137 -3.54 5.36 7.59
C SER A 137 -3.43 5.39 9.11
N GLY A 138 -2.66 6.32 9.67
CA GLY A 138 -2.35 6.38 11.10
C GLY A 138 -1.37 5.31 11.57
N ALA A 139 -0.70 4.59 10.65
CA ALA A 139 0.29 3.58 11.01
C ALA A 139 1.58 4.18 11.57
N ILE A 140 1.91 5.41 11.18
CA ILE A 140 3.01 6.19 11.75
C ILE A 140 2.53 7.59 12.14
N THR A 141 3.22 8.19 13.10
CA THR A 141 2.98 9.58 13.52
C THR A 141 3.80 10.57 12.67
N PRO A 142 3.47 11.87 12.69
CA PRO A 142 4.30 12.90 12.06
C PRO A 142 5.74 12.92 12.58
N GLU A 143 5.94 12.65 13.87
CA GLU A 143 7.27 12.59 14.50
C GLU A 143 8.09 11.41 13.99
N GLU A 144 7.46 10.26 13.79
CA GLU A 144 8.09 9.09 13.18
C GLU A 144 8.43 9.34 11.71
N ALA A 145 7.54 10.00 10.97
CA ALA A 145 7.80 10.40 9.59
C ALA A 145 8.96 11.40 9.49
N ALA A 146 9.09 12.35 10.42
CA ALA A 146 10.18 13.32 10.47
C ALA A 146 11.56 12.65 10.63
N GLN A 147 11.64 11.45 11.20
CA GLN A 147 12.87 10.66 11.25
C GLN A 147 13.43 10.30 9.88
N THR A 148 12.65 10.39 8.82
CA THR A 148 13.13 10.20 7.44
C THR A 148 13.99 11.37 6.95
N GLY A 149 13.98 12.51 7.66
CA GLY A 149 14.62 13.75 7.26
C GLY A 149 13.76 14.62 6.34
N LEU A 150 12.48 14.27 6.17
CA LEU A 150 11.47 15.09 5.49
C LEU A 150 10.61 15.83 6.51
N SER A 151 10.35 17.10 6.26
CA SER A 151 9.39 17.88 7.01
C SER A 151 7.95 17.52 6.59
N GLU A 152 6.98 17.85 7.44
CA GLU A 152 5.56 17.68 7.12
C GLU A 152 5.16 18.46 5.87
N SER A 153 5.69 19.68 5.70
CA SER A 153 5.45 20.49 4.51
C SER A 153 6.00 19.87 3.24
N GLU A 154 7.17 19.22 3.30
CA GLU A 154 7.73 18.48 2.15
C GLU A 154 6.86 17.26 1.81
N LEU A 155 6.48 16.47 2.82
CA LEU A 155 5.61 15.30 2.62
C LEU A 155 4.25 15.69 2.04
N SER A 156 3.68 16.81 2.47
CA SER A 156 2.39 17.31 1.97
C SER A 156 2.41 17.67 0.49
N THR A 157 3.59 17.95 -0.10
CA THR A 157 3.70 18.17 -1.55
C THR A 157 3.34 16.93 -2.36
N GLY A 158 3.47 15.74 -1.78
CA GLY A 158 3.22 14.46 -2.45
C GLY A 158 4.15 14.15 -3.62
N SER A 159 5.19 14.96 -3.85
CA SER A 159 6.04 14.87 -5.03
C SER A 159 7.52 14.88 -4.67
N PHE A 160 8.21 13.79 -4.97
CA PHE A 160 9.65 13.68 -4.79
C PHE A 160 10.41 14.80 -5.53
N LEU A 161 10.03 15.09 -6.77
CA LEU A 161 10.69 16.14 -7.56
C LEU A 161 10.49 17.54 -6.99
N LYS A 162 9.30 17.86 -6.46
CA LYS A 162 9.06 19.15 -5.80
C LYS A 162 9.88 19.30 -4.52
N ILE A 163 10.02 18.23 -3.75
CA ILE A 163 10.86 18.22 -2.54
C ILE A 163 12.32 18.47 -2.94
N LEU A 164 12.82 17.76 -3.94
CA LEU A 164 14.21 17.88 -4.40
C LEU A 164 14.51 19.31 -4.90
N THR A 165 13.65 19.86 -5.76
CA THR A 165 13.80 21.24 -6.27
C THR A 165 13.73 22.29 -5.15
N GLY A 166 12.83 22.11 -4.19
CA GLY A 166 12.71 23.01 -3.04
C GLY A 166 13.94 23.02 -2.12
N ARG A 167 14.71 21.92 -2.06
CA ARG A 167 15.96 21.83 -1.30
C ARG A 167 17.18 22.39 -2.04
N SER A 168 17.07 22.50 -3.37
CA SER A 168 18.18 22.99 -4.23
C SER A 168 18.10 24.51 -4.50
N ALA A 169 17.02 25.15 -4.07
CA ALA A 169 16.79 26.59 -4.19
C ALA A 169 17.27 27.34 -2.95
#